data_c3b611609c154e78fc6f79c8fc601cf4
#
_entry.id   c3b611609c154e78fc6f79c8fc601cf4
#
_cell.length_a   1.000
_cell.length_b   1.000
_cell.length_c   1.000
_cell.angle_alpha   90.00
_cell.angle_beta   90.00
_cell.angle_gamma   90.00
#
_symmetry.space_group_name_H-M   'P 1'
#
loop_
_entity.id
_entity.type
_entity.pdbx_description
1 polymer ?
#
loop_
_entity_poly.entity_id
_entity_poly.type
_entity_poly.pdbx_seq_one_letter_code
_entity_poly.pdbx_strand_id
1 'polypeptide(L)'
;MGAATQELLDDEERDDDDEPNQHSIIEPIGTESDRSQWFFEGAELVLKPRTYYLHRDYDAANTREGLALGVGLEFRSGWWQDRVQVGATLSTSQTLYGPSSKDGTQLFKPGPEGFSVVSEAYATLRLGGDHGIRIWRQSLDLPYLGKHDLRMIPNTFEAVGIGNKPGDGFAYMAGYVDKIKYKDSDEFIPMSEAAGAEGTDKGLTFFGARYRISDQSVYGVLHQRTPDLFDTTFAKAETRFKLSDATSLWADVSYTKQRSIGDELIGDFSTHLISASLQFVVGANKFRMAMSRTDDGGDIQKPYGNPANYLSIIINDFDRADEDAVMMGFSHDFGQVGPGALSLFANIAWGDTPDSGPNASADATELDLTVDWRLNKGWSERVWIRFRGAWVNQDDAFPGADNLFDFRIIVNYDFDLL
;
A
#
# COMPACT_ATOMS: atom_id res chain seq x y z
N MET A 1 -3.72 36.10 3.05
CA MET A 1 -3.41 35.01 4.01
C MET A 1 -4.66 34.16 4.23
N GLY A 2 -5.21 33.57 3.22
CA GLY A 2 -6.48 32.82 3.28
C GLY A 2 -6.62 31.68 2.27
N ALA A 3 -5.65 31.48 1.40
CA ALA A 3 -5.71 30.43 0.37
C ALA A 3 -4.87 29.18 0.71
N ALA A 4 -3.83 29.32 1.50
CA ALA A 4 -2.94 28.19 1.84
C ALA A 4 -3.52 27.22 2.88
N THR A 5 -4.60 27.60 3.59
CA THR A 5 -5.21 26.76 4.64
C THR A 5 -6.33 25.87 4.08
N GLN A 6 -6.82 26.14 2.89
CA GLN A 6 -7.86 25.33 2.24
C GLN A 6 -7.26 24.20 1.40
N GLU A 7 -6.06 24.41 0.85
CA GLU A 7 -5.32 23.36 0.12
C GLU A 7 -4.84 22.20 1.00
N LEU A 8 -4.72 22.40 2.32
CA LEU A 8 -4.33 21.34 3.27
C LEU A 8 -5.48 20.39 3.65
N LEU A 9 -6.71 20.69 3.25
CA LEU A 9 -7.89 19.86 3.51
C LEU A 9 -8.34 19.07 2.26
N ASP A 10 -7.88 19.49 1.06
CA ASP A 10 -8.22 18.86 -0.21
C ASP A 10 -7.15 17.83 -0.68
N ASP A 11 -6.12 17.57 0.13
CA ASP A 11 -5.04 16.61 -0.15
C ASP A 11 -5.46 15.13 0.11
N GLU A 12 -6.66 14.72 -0.30
CA GLU A 12 -7.07 13.30 -0.33
C GLU A 12 -6.42 12.51 -1.50
N GLU A 13 -5.62 13.15 -2.37
CA GLU A 13 -4.95 12.54 -3.53
C GLU A 13 -3.42 12.49 -3.45
N ARG A 14 -2.82 12.74 -2.29
CA ARG A 14 -1.40 12.43 -2.16
C ARG A 14 -1.26 10.94 -1.88
N ASP A 15 -0.62 10.22 -2.80
CA ASP A 15 -0.01 8.91 -2.56
C ASP A 15 0.99 9.04 -1.38
N ASP A 16 0.47 9.09 -0.17
CA ASP A 16 1.25 9.10 1.07
C ASP A 16 1.67 7.65 1.39
N ASP A 17 2.45 7.03 0.47
CA ASP A 17 3.10 5.73 0.65
C ASP A 17 4.03 5.68 1.89
N ASP A 18 4.19 6.80 2.60
CA ASP A 18 5.06 6.94 3.77
C ASP A 18 4.32 7.02 5.10
N GLU A 19 3.00 7.16 5.10
CA GLU A 19 2.23 7.00 6.33
C GLU A 19 1.85 5.53 6.47
N PRO A 20 2.33 4.83 7.51
CA PRO A 20 1.94 3.43 7.74
C PRO A 20 0.42 3.31 7.73
N ASN A 21 -0.10 2.54 6.77
CA ASN A 21 -1.49 2.06 6.74
C ASN A 21 -2.63 3.08 6.77
N GLN A 22 -2.70 3.94 5.77
CA GLN A 22 -3.90 4.73 5.51
C GLN A 22 -4.80 4.14 4.39
N HIS A 23 -4.74 2.83 4.16
CA HIS A 23 -5.57 2.21 3.14
C HIS A 23 -7.06 2.49 3.36
N SER A 24 -7.71 3.01 2.34
CA SER A 24 -9.15 3.19 2.35
C SER A 24 -9.85 1.82 2.39
N ILE A 25 -10.85 1.67 3.25
CA ILE A 25 -11.68 0.46 3.27
C ILE A 25 -12.50 0.32 1.99
N ILE A 26 -12.66 1.41 1.24
CA ILE A 26 -13.41 1.46 -0.01
C ILE A 26 -12.69 2.37 -0.98
N GLU A 27 -12.37 1.83 -2.14
CA GLU A 27 -11.92 2.61 -3.29
C GLU A 27 -13.10 3.03 -4.18
N PRO A 28 -13.04 4.22 -4.80
CA PRO A 28 -14.05 4.61 -5.77
C PRO A 28 -13.98 3.73 -7.00
N ILE A 29 -15.07 3.04 -7.34
CA ILE A 29 -15.19 2.37 -8.61
C ILE A 29 -15.73 3.37 -9.65
N GLY A 30 -14.83 3.92 -10.46
CA GLY A 30 -15.18 4.55 -11.73
C GLY A 30 -15.90 5.89 -11.70
N THR A 31 -15.65 6.71 -10.69
CA THR A 31 -16.27 8.03 -10.59
C THR A 31 -15.27 9.19 -10.68
N GLU A 32 -14.00 8.91 -10.88
CA GLU A 32 -13.00 9.92 -11.14
C GLU A 32 -13.20 10.54 -12.51
N SER A 33 -13.36 11.81 -12.53
CA SER A 33 -13.66 12.80 -13.55
C SER A 33 -15.14 13.09 -13.74
N ASP A 34 -15.53 14.23 -13.26
CA ASP A 34 -16.82 14.92 -13.51
C ASP A 34 -16.94 15.44 -14.97
N ARG A 35 -16.09 14.91 -15.87
CA ARG A 35 -16.07 15.36 -17.25
C ARG A 35 -16.85 14.39 -18.12
N SER A 36 -18.09 14.74 -18.45
CA SER A 36 -18.87 14.20 -19.57
C SER A 36 -18.19 14.54 -20.92
N GLN A 37 -16.91 14.19 -21.07
CA GLN A 37 -16.20 14.39 -22.34
C GLN A 37 -16.27 13.07 -23.12
N TRP A 38 -16.47 13.22 -24.44
CA TRP A 38 -16.50 12.11 -25.39
C TRP A 38 -15.26 11.23 -25.21
N PHE A 39 -15.39 9.96 -25.58
CA PHE A 39 -14.41 8.88 -25.42
C PHE A 39 -12.96 9.29 -25.74
N PHE A 40 -12.72 10.04 -26.80
CA PHE A 40 -11.37 10.52 -27.18
C PHE A 40 -11.03 11.93 -26.63
N GLU A 41 -12.02 12.80 -26.47
CA GLU A 41 -11.78 14.18 -25.97
C GLU A 41 -11.48 14.21 -24.46
N GLY A 42 -11.96 13.21 -23.71
CA GLY A 42 -11.68 13.01 -22.31
C GLY A 42 -10.64 11.91 -22.06
N ALA A 43 -9.91 11.49 -23.10
CA ALA A 43 -8.87 10.49 -22.93
C ALA A 43 -7.62 11.12 -22.29
N GLU A 44 -6.97 10.34 -21.46
CA GLU A 44 -5.71 10.68 -20.80
C GLU A 44 -4.67 9.62 -21.18
N LEU A 45 -3.46 10.04 -21.43
CA LEU A 45 -2.31 9.18 -21.66
C LEU A 45 -1.15 9.73 -20.83
N VAL A 46 -0.73 8.97 -19.84
CA VAL A 46 0.34 9.36 -18.91
C VAL A 46 1.50 8.39 -19.05
N LEU A 47 2.71 8.93 -19.17
CA LEU A 47 3.97 8.18 -19.14
C LEU A 47 4.62 8.39 -17.78
N LYS A 48 4.88 7.29 -17.04
CA LYS A 48 5.44 7.29 -15.68
C LYS A 48 6.79 6.56 -15.64
N PRO A 49 7.90 7.21 -15.99
CA PRO A 49 9.24 6.61 -15.77
C PRO A 49 9.55 6.53 -14.28
N ARG A 50 10.13 5.39 -13.87
CA ARG A 50 10.64 5.17 -12.51
C ARG A 50 12.06 4.60 -12.59
N THR A 51 12.98 5.20 -11.83
CA THR A 51 14.30 4.62 -11.56
C THR A 51 14.38 4.26 -10.10
N TYR A 52 14.82 3.03 -9.79
CA TYR A 52 14.87 2.54 -8.42
C TYR A 52 16.19 1.83 -8.16
N TYR A 53 16.97 2.35 -7.23
CA TYR A 53 18.11 1.69 -6.64
C TYR A 53 17.75 1.16 -5.26
N LEU A 54 18.08 -0.12 -4.99
CA LEU A 54 17.93 -0.75 -3.69
C LEU A 54 19.23 -1.45 -3.32
N HIS A 55 19.70 -1.20 -2.11
CA HIS A 55 20.77 -1.93 -1.45
C HIS A 55 20.29 -2.36 -0.07
N ARG A 56 20.31 -3.66 0.20
CA ARG A 56 19.96 -4.22 1.50
C ARG A 56 21.06 -5.17 1.92
N ASP A 57 21.72 -4.82 3.00
CA ASP A 57 22.83 -5.57 3.58
C ASP A 57 22.36 -6.27 4.85
N TYR A 58 22.74 -7.53 5.01
CA TYR A 58 22.41 -8.37 6.14
C TYR A 58 23.70 -8.81 6.82
N ASP A 59 23.66 -9.01 8.15
CA ASP A 59 24.85 -9.50 8.87
C ASP A 59 25.14 -10.97 8.55
N ALA A 60 24.11 -11.81 8.38
CA ALA A 60 24.25 -13.25 8.14
C ALA A 60 23.84 -13.66 6.73
N ALA A 61 22.76 -13.08 6.16
CA ALA A 61 22.28 -13.44 4.83
C ALA A 61 23.03 -12.68 3.71
N ASN A 62 22.78 -13.07 2.47
CA ASN A 62 23.39 -12.41 1.31
C ASN A 62 22.81 -11.00 1.10
N THR A 63 23.68 -10.03 0.86
CA THR A 63 23.31 -8.69 0.40
C THR A 63 22.41 -8.76 -0.83
N ARG A 64 21.36 -7.95 -0.87
CA ARG A 64 20.49 -7.77 -2.05
C ARG A 64 20.72 -6.40 -2.65
N GLU A 65 21.00 -6.33 -3.94
CA GLU A 65 21.29 -5.06 -4.58
C GLU A 65 20.84 -5.04 -6.04
N GLY A 66 20.24 -3.91 -6.45
CA GLY A 66 19.79 -3.74 -7.83
C GLY A 66 19.47 -2.31 -8.18
N LEU A 67 19.62 -1.99 -9.46
CA LEU A 67 19.17 -0.75 -10.08
C LEU A 67 18.28 -1.07 -11.27
N ALA A 68 17.05 -0.60 -11.22
CA ALA A 68 16.05 -0.76 -12.27
C ALA A 68 15.72 0.57 -12.95
N LEU A 69 15.37 0.48 -14.23
CA LEU A 69 14.66 1.52 -14.96
C LEU A 69 13.35 0.93 -15.47
N GLY A 70 12.24 1.55 -15.15
CA GLY A 70 10.93 1.15 -15.61
C GLY A 70 10.11 2.29 -16.18
N VAL A 71 9.02 1.94 -16.84
CA VAL A 71 8.05 2.87 -17.40
C VAL A 71 6.67 2.28 -17.24
N GLY A 72 5.71 3.05 -16.71
CA GLY A 72 4.29 2.85 -16.85
C GLY A 72 3.76 3.71 -17.99
N LEU A 73 3.02 3.15 -18.94
CA LEU A 73 2.23 3.88 -19.92
C LEU A 73 0.75 3.62 -19.62
N GLU A 74 0.09 4.62 -19.06
CA GLU A 74 -1.29 4.53 -18.61
C GLU A 74 -2.20 5.26 -19.58
N PHE A 75 -3.20 4.54 -20.09
CA PHE A 75 -4.26 5.09 -20.92
C PHE A 75 -5.59 4.98 -20.20
N ARG A 76 -6.37 6.05 -20.19
CA ARG A 76 -7.76 6.08 -19.72
C ARG A 76 -8.61 6.84 -20.75
N SER A 77 -9.68 6.22 -21.22
CA SER A 77 -10.62 6.89 -22.14
C SER A 77 -11.52 7.87 -21.39
N GLY A 78 -12.12 8.82 -22.09
CA GLY A 78 -13.34 9.48 -21.62
C GLY A 78 -14.53 8.50 -21.52
N TRP A 79 -15.71 9.03 -21.18
CA TRP A 79 -16.92 8.23 -21.01
C TRP A 79 -17.72 8.13 -22.32
N TRP A 80 -17.86 6.90 -22.85
CA TRP A 80 -18.76 6.63 -23.97
C TRP A 80 -20.19 6.62 -23.49
N GLN A 81 -21.01 7.51 -24.05
CA GLN A 81 -22.43 7.72 -23.67
C GLN A 81 -22.64 7.91 -22.16
N ASP A 82 -21.67 8.49 -21.47
CA ASP A 82 -21.67 8.67 -20.02
C ASP A 82 -21.84 7.37 -19.22
N ARG A 83 -21.48 6.21 -19.79
CA ARG A 83 -21.70 4.89 -19.20
C ARG A 83 -20.49 3.99 -19.17
N VAL A 84 -19.62 4.06 -20.17
CA VAL A 84 -18.51 3.12 -20.31
C VAL A 84 -17.19 3.89 -20.41
N GLN A 85 -16.23 3.51 -19.61
CA GLN A 85 -14.85 3.96 -19.67
C GLN A 85 -13.96 2.73 -19.76
N VAL A 86 -12.84 2.81 -20.49
CA VAL A 86 -11.81 1.77 -20.52
C VAL A 86 -10.47 2.34 -20.12
N GLY A 87 -9.65 1.51 -19.48
CA GLY A 87 -8.28 1.84 -19.14
C GLY A 87 -7.35 0.69 -19.43
N ALA A 88 -6.08 1.00 -19.68
CA ALA A 88 -5.01 0.03 -19.85
C ALA A 88 -3.68 0.62 -19.40
N THR A 89 -2.84 -0.18 -18.74
CA THR A 89 -1.50 0.18 -18.31
C THR A 89 -0.50 -0.86 -18.82
N LEU A 90 0.48 -0.40 -19.58
CA LEU A 90 1.65 -1.20 -19.95
C LEU A 90 2.80 -0.81 -19.03
N SER A 91 3.29 -1.78 -18.25
CA SER A 91 4.37 -1.57 -17.30
C SER A 91 5.62 -2.35 -17.69
N THR A 92 6.80 -1.78 -17.46
CA THR A 92 8.08 -2.47 -17.67
C THR A 92 9.04 -2.18 -16.52
N SER A 93 9.86 -3.16 -16.17
CA SER A 93 11.02 -3.02 -15.30
C SER A 93 12.22 -3.66 -15.97
N GLN A 94 13.27 -2.88 -16.24
CA GLN A 94 14.46 -3.33 -16.92
C GLN A 94 15.67 -3.23 -16.00
N THR A 95 16.50 -4.27 -16.00
CA THR A 95 17.70 -4.34 -15.18
C THR A 95 18.79 -3.45 -15.76
N LEU A 96 19.19 -2.41 -15.02
CA LEU A 96 20.39 -1.62 -15.32
C LEU A 96 21.61 -2.20 -14.59
N TYR A 97 21.41 -2.67 -13.35
CA TYR A 97 22.41 -3.37 -12.56
C TYR A 97 21.71 -4.36 -11.63
N GLY A 98 22.18 -5.60 -11.59
CA GLY A 98 21.61 -6.67 -10.77
C GLY A 98 22.47 -7.92 -10.84
N PRO A 99 23.51 -8.04 -10.00
CA PRO A 99 24.34 -9.25 -9.99
C PRO A 99 23.56 -10.41 -9.37
N SER A 100 23.61 -11.60 -10.00
CA SER A 100 22.90 -12.80 -9.55
C SER A 100 23.26 -13.22 -8.12
N SER A 101 24.46 -12.86 -7.64
CA SER A 101 24.88 -13.12 -6.26
C SER A 101 24.20 -12.22 -5.23
N LYS A 102 23.48 -11.17 -5.67
CA LYS A 102 22.77 -10.20 -4.84
C LYS A 102 21.29 -10.09 -5.24
N ASP A 103 20.70 -11.17 -5.73
CA ASP A 103 19.31 -11.25 -6.14
C ASP A 103 18.33 -11.11 -4.94
N GLY A 104 17.03 -10.93 -5.24
CA GLY A 104 15.95 -10.83 -4.24
C GLY A 104 15.56 -9.40 -3.89
N THR A 105 15.91 -8.41 -4.71
CA THR A 105 15.45 -7.02 -4.54
C THR A 105 13.97 -6.82 -4.83
N GLN A 106 13.35 -7.75 -5.57
CA GLN A 106 12.00 -7.65 -6.14
C GLN A 106 11.80 -6.44 -7.08
N LEU A 107 12.87 -5.85 -7.59
CA LEU A 107 12.82 -4.87 -8.68
C LEU A 107 12.65 -5.57 -10.03
N PHE A 108 13.06 -6.81 -10.12
CA PHE A 108 13.06 -7.70 -11.29
C PHE A 108 12.42 -9.02 -10.94
N LYS A 109 12.20 -9.87 -11.95
CA LYS A 109 11.96 -11.30 -11.72
C LYS A 109 13.19 -11.96 -11.12
N PRO A 110 13.03 -13.12 -10.43
CA PRO A 110 14.17 -13.93 -9.99
C PRO A 110 15.19 -14.18 -11.11
N GLY A 111 16.47 -14.13 -10.78
CA GLY A 111 17.56 -14.21 -11.76
C GLY A 111 17.94 -12.85 -12.37
N PRO A 112 17.74 -11.73 -11.69
CA PRO A 112 17.64 -10.31 -12.07
C PRO A 112 17.22 -10.08 -13.53
N GLU A 113 16.10 -10.69 -13.93
CA GLU A 113 15.56 -10.58 -15.28
C GLU A 113 14.55 -9.45 -15.38
N GLY A 114 14.75 -8.53 -16.34
CA GLY A 114 13.77 -7.51 -16.68
C GLY A 114 12.51 -8.10 -17.29
N PHE A 115 11.37 -7.42 -17.12
CA PHE A 115 10.08 -7.88 -17.65
C PHE A 115 9.18 -6.72 -18.08
N SER A 116 8.14 -7.06 -18.86
CA SER A 116 7.08 -6.14 -19.26
C SER A 116 5.74 -6.86 -19.22
N VAL A 117 4.70 -6.14 -18.83
CA VAL A 117 3.36 -6.73 -18.63
C VAL A 117 2.28 -5.69 -18.92
N VAL A 118 1.14 -6.12 -19.46
CA VAL A 118 -0.11 -5.35 -19.41
C VAL A 118 -0.64 -5.54 -18.00
N SER A 119 -0.23 -4.62 -17.09
CA SER A 119 -0.55 -4.68 -15.68
C SER A 119 -2.02 -4.40 -15.42
N GLU A 120 -2.61 -3.45 -16.17
CA GLU A 120 -4.03 -3.16 -16.11
C GLU A 120 -4.67 -3.18 -17.50
N ALA A 121 -5.91 -3.63 -17.56
CA ALA A 121 -6.78 -3.57 -18.73
C ALA A 121 -8.22 -3.77 -18.23
N TYR A 122 -9.00 -2.71 -18.13
CA TYR A 122 -10.31 -2.77 -17.50
C TYR A 122 -11.37 -1.99 -18.26
N ALA A 123 -12.61 -2.35 -18.01
CA ALA A 123 -13.75 -1.53 -18.34
C ALA A 123 -14.53 -1.17 -17.08
N THR A 124 -14.94 0.10 -16.98
CA THR A 124 -15.80 0.62 -15.92
C THR A 124 -17.16 0.96 -16.49
N LEU A 125 -18.22 0.50 -15.84
CA LEU A 125 -19.61 0.73 -16.20
C LEU A 125 -20.30 1.56 -15.12
N ARG A 126 -20.87 2.71 -15.46
CA ARG A 126 -21.78 3.46 -14.59
C ARG A 126 -23.18 2.82 -14.61
N LEU A 127 -23.70 2.47 -13.43
CA LEU A 127 -25.02 1.85 -13.28
C LEU A 127 -26.14 2.89 -13.04
N GLY A 128 -25.75 4.11 -12.68
CA GLY A 128 -26.65 5.20 -12.31
C GLY A 128 -26.40 5.69 -10.87
N GLY A 129 -26.64 6.96 -10.61
CA GLY A 129 -26.16 7.61 -9.40
C GLY A 129 -24.64 7.51 -9.33
N ASP A 130 -24.12 7.22 -8.13
CA ASP A 130 -22.69 7.08 -7.89
C ASP A 130 -22.20 5.61 -7.94
N HIS A 131 -22.99 4.69 -8.52
CA HIS A 131 -22.67 3.27 -8.58
C HIS A 131 -21.93 2.89 -9.85
N GLY A 132 -20.91 2.04 -9.72
CA GLY A 132 -20.13 1.52 -10.84
C GLY A 132 -19.75 0.06 -10.69
N ILE A 133 -19.41 -0.56 -11.82
CA ILE A 133 -18.77 -1.88 -11.88
C ILE A 133 -17.47 -1.71 -12.66
N ARG A 134 -16.37 -2.29 -12.16
CA ARG A 134 -15.10 -2.40 -12.88
C ARG A 134 -14.77 -3.87 -13.06
N ILE A 135 -14.33 -4.24 -14.25
CA ILE A 135 -14.03 -5.63 -14.62
C ILE A 135 -12.68 -5.77 -15.27
N TRP A 136 -12.03 -6.90 -14.99
CA TRP A 136 -10.79 -7.43 -15.48
C TRP A 136 -9.56 -6.87 -14.75
N ARG A 137 -8.40 -6.67 -15.42
CA ARG A 137 -7.12 -6.32 -14.79
C ARG A 137 -7.14 -4.92 -14.23
N GLN A 138 -7.05 -4.80 -12.94
CA GLN A 138 -7.18 -3.53 -12.24
C GLN A 138 -6.31 -3.48 -10.99
N SER A 139 -5.97 -2.28 -10.55
CA SER A 139 -5.42 -2.04 -9.23
C SER A 139 -6.53 -2.15 -8.17
N LEU A 140 -6.20 -2.62 -6.99
CA LEU A 140 -7.00 -2.56 -5.77
C LEU A 140 -6.09 -2.02 -4.66
N ASP A 141 -6.66 -1.24 -3.71
CA ASP A 141 -5.91 -0.66 -2.60
C ASP A 141 -6.70 -0.78 -1.28
N LEU A 142 -7.08 -2.01 -0.96
CA LEU A 142 -7.82 -2.37 0.24
C LEU A 142 -6.87 -2.98 1.29
N PRO A 143 -7.19 -2.90 2.60
CA PRO A 143 -6.48 -3.63 3.64
C PRO A 143 -6.34 -5.11 3.29
N TYR A 144 -5.13 -5.66 3.32
CA TYR A 144 -4.78 -7.05 2.97
C TYR A 144 -5.12 -7.48 1.54
N LEU A 145 -5.47 -6.55 0.66
CA LEU A 145 -5.75 -6.80 -0.76
C LEU A 145 -5.41 -5.56 -1.57
N GLY A 146 -4.16 -5.40 -1.97
CA GLY A 146 -3.81 -4.14 -2.58
C GLY A 146 -2.56 -4.10 -3.45
N LYS A 147 -2.44 -2.98 -4.15
CA LYS A 147 -1.36 -2.66 -5.10
C LYS A 147 0.03 -2.80 -4.50
N HIS A 148 0.21 -2.50 -3.22
CA HIS A 148 1.49 -2.63 -2.50
C HIS A 148 2.67 -2.11 -3.33
N ASP A 149 2.58 -0.83 -3.78
CA ASP A 149 3.53 -0.20 -4.72
C ASP A 149 4.87 0.15 -4.04
N LEU A 150 5.60 -0.87 -3.63
CA LEU A 150 6.90 -0.74 -2.94
C LEU A 150 8.10 -0.98 -3.87
N ARG A 151 7.88 -1.22 -5.17
CA ARG A 151 8.95 -1.56 -6.13
C ARG A 151 8.70 -0.87 -7.47
N MET A 152 9.05 -1.52 -8.58
CA MET A 152 8.95 -0.94 -9.91
C MET A 152 7.54 -0.96 -10.49
N ILE A 153 6.83 -2.05 -10.28
CA ILE A 153 5.48 -2.30 -10.80
C ILE A 153 4.60 -2.77 -9.64
N PRO A 154 3.45 -2.15 -9.37
CA PRO A 154 2.57 -2.57 -8.29
C PRO A 154 1.94 -3.94 -8.54
N ASN A 155 1.40 -4.56 -7.49
CA ASN A 155 0.50 -5.69 -7.65
C ASN A 155 -0.76 -5.25 -8.41
N THR A 156 -1.29 -6.12 -9.25
CA THR A 156 -2.56 -5.92 -9.94
C THR A 156 -3.38 -7.21 -9.98
N PHE A 157 -4.68 -7.09 -10.22
CA PHE A 157 -5.63 -8.17 -9.98
C PHE A 157 -6.54 -8.39 -11.18
N GLU A 158 -6.82 -9.65 -11.55
CA GLU A 158 -7.94 -9.99 -12.40
C GLU A 158 -9.18 -10.10 -11.52
N ALA A 159 -10.08 -9.12 -11.61
CA ALA A 159 -11.17 -8.96 -10.67
C ALA A 159 -12.43 -8.39 -11.30
N VAL A 160 -13.53 -8.55 -10.59
CA VAL A 160 -14.77 -7.79 -10.81
C VAL A 160 -15.20 -7.16 -9.48
N GLY A 161 -15.44 -5.85 -9.50
CA GLY A 161 -15.89 -5.11 -8.33
C GLY A 161 -17.08 -4.23 -8.64
N ILE A 162 -17.98 -4.09 -7.67
CA ILE A 162 -19.10 -3.16 -7.68
C ILE A 162 -19.05 -2.30 -6.43
N GLY A 163 -19.34 -1.02 -6.55
CA GLY A 163 -19.37 -0.11 -5.42
C GLY A 163 -20.01 1.23 -5.77
N ASN A 164 -20.01 2.12 -4.79
CA ASN A 164 -20.41 3.51 -5.01
C ASN A 164 -19.26 4.46 -4.67
N LYS A 165 -19.34 5.68 -5.16
CA LYS A 165 -18.34 6.73 -4.84
C LYS A 165 -18.34 6.97 -3.33
N PRO A 166 -17.16 6.91 -2.68
CA PRO A 166 -17.02 7.36 -1.30
C PRO A 166 -17.31 8.86 -1.23
N GLY A 167 -18.23 9.22 -0.33
CA GLY A 167 -18.62 10.59 -0.05
C GLY A 167 -19.07 10.70 1.41
N ASP A 168 -19.91 11.68 1.70
CA ASP A 168 -20.59 11.76 2.98
C ASP A 168 -21.62 10.63 3.12
N GLY A 169 -21.70 10.04 4.32
CA GLY A 169 -22.63 8.96 4.60
C GLY A 169 -22.08 7.58 4.26
N PHE A 170 -22.94 6.75 3.66
CA PHE A 170 -22.66 5.33 3.44
C PHE A 170 -22.03 5.06 2.07
N ALA A 171 -20.92 4.33 2.09
CA ALA A 171 -20.31 3.77 0.89
C ALA A 171 -20.05 2.27 1.06
N TYR A 172 -20.06 1.53 -0.05
CA TYR A 172 -19.78 0.10 -0.06
C TYR A 172 -19.01 -0.32 -1.30
N MET A 173 -18.32 -1.44 -1.17
CA MET A 173 -17.65 -2.13 -2.26
C MET A 173 -17.78 -3.63 -2.06
N ALA A 174 -17.99 -4.37 -3.14
CA ALA A 174 -18.01 -5.84 -3.13
C ALA A 174 -17.40 -6.37 -4.41
N GLY A 175 -16.82 -7.56 -4.37
CA GLY A 175 -16.24 -8.13 -5.57
C GLY A 175 -15.70 -9.53 -5.42
N TYR A 176 -15.13 -9.98 -6.52
CA TYR A 176 -14.42 -11.24 -6.65
C TYR A 176 -13.09 -11.00 -7.36
N VAL A 177 -12.03 -11.55 -6.82
CA VAL A 177 -10.68 -11.53 -7.37
C VAL A 177 -10.30 -12.95 -7.75
N ASP A 178 -10.00 -13.16 -9.00
CA ASP A 178 -9.59 -14.46 -9.54
C ASP A 178 -8.09 -14.67 -9.36
N LYS A 179 -7.29 -13.69 -9.77
CA LYS A 179 -5.83 -13.77 -9.81
C LYS A 179 -5.15 -12.50 -9.35
N ILE A 180 -3.92 -12.67 -8.89
CA ILE A 180 -2.98 -11.59 -8.58
C ILE A 180 -1.73 -11.71 -9.46
N LYS A 181 -1.20 -10.57 -9.89
CA LYS A 181 0.16 -10.42 -10.42
C LYS A 181 1.00 -9.70 -9.38
N TYR A 182 2.09 -10.31 -8.93
CA TYR A 182 3.02 -9.69 -7.99
C TYR A 182 3.92 -8.63 -8.64
N LYS A 183 4.47 -7.75 -7.81
CA LYS A 183 5.36 -6.64 -8.19
C LYS A 183 6.62 -7.06 -8.96
N ASP A 184 7.07 -8.30 -8.80
CA ASP A 184 8.26 -8.91 -9.43
C ASP A 184 7.90 -10.04 -10.40
N SER A 185 6.68 -10.03 -10.95
CA SER A 185 6.18 -11.03 -11.90
C SER A 185 5.40 -10.39 -13.05
N ASP A 186 5.42 -11.03 -14.21
CA ASP A 186 4.57 -10.74 -15.36
C ASP A 186 3.37 -11.70 -15.48
N GLU A 187 3.25 -12.68 -14.57
CA GLU A 187 2.21 -13.70 -14.56
C GLU A 187 1.11 -13.39 -13.54
N PHE A 188 -0.12 -13.70 -13.93
CA PHE A 188 -1.30 -13.69 -13.05
C PHE A 188 -1.56 -15.10 -12.55
N ILE A 189 -1.43 -15.31 -11.23
CA ILE A 189 -1.63 -16.60 -10.57
C ILE A 189 -2.90 -16.58 -9.71
N PRO A 190 -3.56 -17.75 -9.46
CA PRO A 190 -4.72 -17.84 -8.60
C PRO A 190 -4.47 -17.27 -7.19
N MET A 191 -5.51 -16.68 -6.57
CA MET A 191 -5.38 -16.12 -5.22
C MET A 191 -5.00 -17.20 -4.19
N SER A 192 -5.48 -18.42 -4.34
CA SER A 192 -5.12 -19.54 -3.46
C SER A 192 -3.66 -19.97 -3.60
N GLU A 193 -3.14 -20.01 -4.83
CA GLU A 193 -1.72 -20.30 -5.08
C GLU A 193 -0.82 -19.20 -4.52
N ALA A 194 -1.21 -17.94 -4.70
CA ALA A 194 -0.54 -16.79 -4.11
C ALA A 194 -0.46 -16.83 -2.58
N ALA A 195 -1.43 -17.46 -1.93
CA ALA A 195 -1.44 -17.66 -0.48
C ALA A 195 -0.69 -18.92 -0.01
N GLY A 196 -0.04 -19.67 -0.91
CA GLY A 196 0.76 -20.84 -0.57
C GLY A 196 0.06 -22.19 -0.79
N ALA A 197 -1.18 -22.22 -1.27
CA ALA A 197 -1.87 -23.47 -1.65
C ALA A 197 -1.55 -23.84 -3.10
N GLU A 198 -0.32 -24.33 -3.35
CA GLU A 198 0.19 -24.66 -4.67
C GLU A 198 -0.73 -25.61 -5.46
N GLY A 199 -0.91 -25.34 -6.75
CA GLY A 199 -1.71 -26.14 -7.67
C GLY A 199 -3.22 -26.03 -7.46
N THR A 200 -3.68 -25.07 -6.67
CA THR A 200 -5.11 -24.78 -6.48
C THR A 200 -5.53 -23.53 -7.26
N ASP A 201 -6.80 -23.50 -7.69
CA ASP A 201 -7.36 -22.42 -8.51
C ASP A 201 -8.63 -21.86 -7.82
N LYS A 202 -8.41 -21.09 -6.73
CA LYS A 202 -9.50 -20.47 -5.97
C LYS A 202 -9.27 -18.97 -5.89
N GLY A 203 -10.31 -18.21 -6.20
CA GLY A 203 -10.33 -16.77 -6.06
C GLY A 203 -10.74 -16.32 -4.66
N LEU A 204 -10.76 -15.01 -4.46
CA LEU A 204 -11.14 -14.33 -3.23
C LEU A 204 -12.40 -13.52 -3.44
N THR A 205 -13.36 -13.62 -2.52
CA THR A 205 -14.50 -12.70 -2.44
C THR A 205 -14.26 -11.65 -1.37
N PHE A 206 -14.73 -10.41 -1.60
CA PHE A 206 -14.66 -9.37 -0.60
C PHE A 206 -15.94 -8.54 -0.55
N PHE A 207 -16.20 -7.98 0.63
CA PHE A 207 -17.24 -6.98 0.87
C PHE A 207 -16.73 -5.95 1.89
N GLY A 208 -16.79 -4.67 1.53
CA GLY A 208 -16.44 -3.55 2.39
C GLY A 208 -17.62 -2.58 2.53
N ALA A 209 -17.73 -1.97 3.70
CA ALA A 209 -18.68 -0.90 3.97
C ALA A 209 -18.01 0.19 4.83
N ARG A 210 -18.26 1.44 4.48
CA ARG A 210 -17.75 2.62 5.17
C ARG A 210 -18.90 3.57 5.47
N TYR A 211 -18.87 4.20 6.63
CA TYR A 211 -19.79 5.24 7.00
C TYR A 211 -19.06 6.47 7.54
N ARG A 212 -19.19 7.59 6.83
CA ARG A 212 -18.68 8.90 7.27
C ARG A 212 -19.81 9.59 8.03
N ILE A 213 -19.65 9.74 9.34
CA ILE A 213 -20.63 10.44 10.20
C ILE A 213 -20.52 11.94 10.04
N SER A 214 -19.30 12.45 9.85
CA SER A 214 -18.95 13.86 9.69
C SER A 214 -17.62 13.96 8.96
N ASP A 215 -17.20 15.15 8.58
CA ASP A 215 -15.84 15.41 8.04
C ASP A 215 -14.71 14.98 9.01
N GLN A 216 -15.07 14.65 10.24
CA GLN A 216 -14.11 14.29 11.29
C GLN A 216 -14.07 12.80 11.60
N SER A 217 -15.10 12.02 11.29
CA SER A 217 -15.20 10.65 11.76
C SER A 217 -15.68 9.68 10.68
N VAL A 218 -14.87 8.64 10.46
CA VAL A 218 -15.10 7.56 9.49
C VAL A 218 -15.00 6.21 10.18
N TYR A 219 -15.93 5.32 9.90
CA TYR A 219 -15.96 3.94 10.37
C TYR A 219 -16.08 3.00 9.19
N GLY A 220 -15.40 1.88 9.25
CA GLY A 220 -15.49 0.92 8.15
C GLY A 220 -15.22 -0.51 8.57
N VAL A 221 -15.71 -1.43 7.76
CA VAL A 221 -15.48 -2.86 7.89
C VAL A 221 -15.24 -3.46 6.51
N LEU A 222 -14.30 -4.41 6.44
CA LEU A 222 -13.99 -5.19 5.25
C LEU A 222 -13.94 -6.66 5.63
N HIS A 223 -14.58 -7.51 4.84
CA HIS A 223 -14.50 -8.95 4.96
C HIS A 223 -14.00 -9.55 3.65
N GLN A 224 -13.02 -10.44 3.74
CA GLN A 224 -12.40 -11.14 2.61
C GLN A 224 -12.42 -12.63 2.90
N ARG A 225 -12.63 -13.44 1.85
CA ARG A 225 -12.70 -14.88 1.97
C ARG A 225 -12.07 -15.55 0.77
N THR A 226 -11.02 -16.35 1.02
CA THR A 226 -10.47 -17.31 0.05
C THR A 226 -10.91 -18.70 0.48
N PRO A 227 -11.80 -19.38 -0.27
CA PRO A 227 -12.36 -20.68 0.12
C PRO A 227 -11.27 -21.72 0.39
N ASP A 228 -11.48 -22.53 1.43
CA ASP A 228 -10.58 -23.58 1.90
C ASP A 228 -9.19 -23.13 2.38
N LEU A 229 -8.99 -21.80 2.48
CA LEU A 229 -7.78 -21.18 3.05
C LEU A 229 -8.11 -20.43 4.34
N PHE A 230 -8.55 -19.18 4.21
CA PHE A 230 -8.85 -18.35 5.37
C PHE A 230 -9.82 -17.20 5.06
N ASP A 231 -10.45 -16.71 6.13
CA ASP A 231 -11.21 -15.47 6.16
C ASP A 231 -10.39 -14.37 6.83
N THR A 232 -10.48 -13.13 6.31
CA THR A 232 -10.00 -11.91 6.97
C THR A 232 -11.18 -10.98 7.22
N THR A 233 -11.33 -10.51 8.46
CA THR A 233 -12.26 -9.42 8.81
C THR A 233 -11.45 -8.27 9.38
N PHE A 234 -11.55 -7.12 8.76
CA PHE A 234 -10.90 -5.88 9.17
C PHE A 234 -11.94 -4.83 9.53
N ALA A 235 -11.74 -4.11 10.62
CA ALA A 235 -12.57 -2.99 11.03
C ALA A 235 -11.68 -1.81 11.42
N LYS A 236 -12.10 -0.59 11.08
CA LYS A 236 -11.34 0.64 11.34
C LYS A 236 -12.27 1.76 11.81
N ALA A 237 -11.79 2.56 12.75
CA ALA A 237 -12.41 3.80 13.18
C ALA A 237 -11.35 4.92 13.17
N GLU A 238 -11.66 6.01 12.52
CA GLU A 238 -10.80 7.19 12.37
C GLU A 238 -11.54 8.41 12.85
N THR A 239 -10.86 9.26 13.63
CA THR A 239 -11.42 10.53 14.09
C THR A 239 -10.36 11.61 14.10
N ARG A 240 -10.70 12.76 13.52
CA ARG A 240 -9.85 13.96 13.44
C ARG A 240 -10.46 15.08 14.29
N PHE A 241 -9.72 15.55 15.28
CA PHE A 241 -10.12 16.65 16.14
C PHE A 241 -9.36 17.93 15.75
N LYS A 242 -10.06 18.94 15.26
CA LYS A 242 -9.48 20.27 15.05
C LYS A 242 -9.39 20.98 16.41
N LEU A 243 -8.18 21.20 16.91
CA LEU A 243 -7.92 21.87 18.18
C LEU A 243 -7.74 23.39 18.00
N SER A 244 -7.15 23.80 16.87
CA SER A 244 -7.02 25.18 16.41
C SER A 244 -6.86 25.21 14.89
N ASP A 245 -6.67 26.40 14.28
CA ASP A 245 -6.42 26.49 12.82
C ASP A 245 -5.07 25.89 12.39
N ALA A 246 -4.12 25.73 13.30
CA ALA A 246 -2.80 25.15 13.02
C ALA A 246 -2.54 23.85 13.77
N THR A 247 -3.53 23.28 14.47
CA THR A 247 -3.32 22.13 15.34
C THR A 247 -4.50 21.16 15.24
N SER A 248 -4.21 19.90 14.96
CA SER A 248 -5.20 18.82 14.97
C SER A 248 -4.65 17.57 15.67
N LEU A 249 -5.56 16.75 16.17
CA LEU A 249 -5.28 15.43 16.71
C LEU A 249 -6.05 14.40 15.89
N TRP A 250 -5.38 13.40 15.37
CA TRP A 250 -5.96 12.26 14.67
C TRP A 250 -5.85 11.03 15.55
N ALA A 251 -6.93 10.31 15.67
CA ALA A 251 -7.01 9.09 16.48
C ALA A 251 -7.63 7.97 15.66
N ASP A 252 -6.88 6.90 15.48
CA ASP A 252 -7.24 5.77 14.63
C ASP A 252 -7.11 4.48 15.41
N VAL A 253 -8.04 3.55 15.21
CA VAL A 253 -8.04 2.20 15.76
C VAL A 253 -8.44 1.23 14.67
N SER A 254 -7.73 0.12 14.58
CA SER A 254 -8.08 -0.99 13.70
C SER A 254 -8.10 -2.33 14.44
N TYR A 255 -8.88 -3.25 13.91
CA TYR A 255 -8.96 -4.64 14.38
C TYR A 255 -8.99 -5.56 13.17
N THR A 256 -8.08 -6.53 13.15
CA THR A 256 -8.03 -7.60 12.16
C THR A 256 -8.31 -8.92 12.84
N LYS A 257 -9.14 -9.75 12.25
CA LYS A 257 -9.31 -11.16 12.62
C LYS A 257 -9.13 -12.03 11.40
N GLN A 258 -8.26 -13.03 11.53
CA GLN A 258 -8.06 -14.05 10.50
C GLN A 258 -8.25 -15.44 11.09
N ARG A 259 -8.78 -16.35 10.28
CA ARG A 259 -8.91 -17.76 10.66
C ARG A 259 -8.93 -18.63 9.41
N SER A 260 -8.38 -19.81 9.52
CA SER A 260 -8.52 -20.87 8.53
C SER A 260 -9.97 -21.33 8.37
N ILE A 261 -10.32 -21.78 7.17
CA ILE A 261 -11.66 -22.26 6.81
C ILE A 261 -11.59 -23.43 5.82
N GLY A 262 -12.65 -24.25 5.81
CA GLY A 262 -12.81 -25.34 4.85
C GLY A 262 -11.75 -26.41 5.03
N ASP A 263 -11.02 -26.73 3.96
CA ASP A 263 -9.97 -27.75 3.96
C ASP A 263 -8.63 -27.28 4.56
N GLU A 264 -8.54 -26.02 5.01
CA GLU A 264 -7.37 -25.44 5.71
C GLU A 264 -6.04 -25.67 4.97
N LEU A 265 -6.03 -25.42 3.67
CA LEU A 265 -4.93 -25.78 2.76
C LEU A 265 -3.57 -25.15 3.11
N ILE A 266 -3.55 -24.10 3.95
CA ILE A 266 -2.32 -23.47 4.47
C ILE A 266 -2.12 -23.71 5.99
N GLY A 267 -2.85 -24.67 6.56
CA GLY A 267 -2.84 -25.02 7.98
C GLY A 267 -3.96 -24.38 8.78
N ASP A 268 -4.20 -24.95 9.97
CA ASP A 268 -5.18 -24.45 10.93
C ASP A 268 -4.58 -23.28 11.74
N PHE A 269 -5.26 -22.14 11.75
CA PHE A 269 -4.90 -20.99 12.57
C PHE A 269 -6.12 -20.12 12.87
N SER A 270 -6.03 -19.35 13.95
CA SER A 270 -6.99 -18.29 14.26
C SER A 270 -6.27 -17.20 15.03
N THR A 271 -6.09 -16.06 14.43
CA THR A 271 -5.31 -14.94 14.96
C THR A 271 -6.07 -13.63 14.88
N HIS A 272 -5.71 -12.67 15.72
CA HIS A 272 -6.21 -11.31 15.65
C HIS A 272 -5.13 -10.30 16.01
N LEU A 273 -5.26 -9.12 15.40
CA LEU A 273 -4.39 -7.96 15.60
C LEU A 273 -5.27 -6.77 15.99
N ILE A 274 -4.94 -6.09 17.06
CA ILE A 274 -5.45 -4.76 17.38
C ILE A 274 -4.34 -3.75 17.21
N SER A 275 -4.63 -2.62 16.57
CA SER A 275 -3.66 -1.55 16.37
C SER A 275 -4.31 -0.19 16.59
N ALA A 276 -3.57 0.74 17.17
CA ALA A 276 -4.04 2.10 17.43
C ALA A 276 -2.94 3.11 17.09
N SER A 277 -3.34 4.28 16.61
CA SER A 277 -2.44 5.39 16.28
C SER A 277 -3.01 6.72 16.77
N LEU A 278 -2.14 7.55 17.33
CA LEU A 278 -2.43 8.95 17.64
C LEU A 278 -1.42 9.82 16.89
N GLN A 279 -1.93 10.80 16.13
CA GLN A 279 -1.09 11.74 15.40
C GLN A 279 -1.45 13.17 15.79
N PHE A 280 -0.47 13.91 16.27
CA PHE A 280 -0.58 15.30 16.65
C PHE A 280 0.07 16.19 15.59
N VAL A 281 -0.72 16.98 14.89
CA VAL A 281 -0.29 17.87 13.80
C VAL A 281 -0.21 19.28 14.32
N VAL A 282 0.95 19.94 14.18
CA VAL A 282 1.19 21.32 14.57
C VAL A 282 1.93 22.06 13.45
N GLY A 283 1.20 22.85 12.68
CA GLY A 283 1.77 23.52 11.50
C GLY A 283 2.38 22.51 10.54
N ALA A 284 3.67 22.64 10.25
CA ALA A 284 4.43 21.75 9.37
C ALA A 284 4.94 20.48 10.05
N ASN A 285 4.62 20.24 11.31
CA ASN A 285 5.13 19.10 12.07
C ASN A 285 4.00 18.12 12.37
N LYS A 286 4.31 16.80 12.26
CA LYS A 286 3.43 15.73 12.71
C LYS A 286 4.24 14.84 13.69
N PHE A 287 3.64 14.54 14.83
CA PHE A 287 4.16 13.59 15.83
C PHE A 287 3.20 12.42 15.90
N ARG A 288 3.70 11.22 15.76
CA ARG A 288 2.89 10.00 15.76
C ARG A 288 3.32 9.07 16.90
N MET A 289 2.35 8.43 17.50
CA MET A 289 2.53 7.29 18.39
C MET A 289 1.59 6.19 17.92
N ALA A 290 2.08 4.97 17.81
CA ALA A 290 1.25 3.83 17.48
C ALA A 290 1.62 2.64 18.37
N MET A 291 0.65 1.72 18.55
CA MET A 291 0.83 0.47 19.26
C MET A 291 0.02 -0.62 18.57
N SER A 292 0.53 -1.85 18.63
CA SER A 292 -0.20 -3.03 18.16
C SER A 292 0.04 -4.21 19.09
N ARG A 293 -0.91 -5.16 19.05
CA ARG A 293 -0.81 -6.45 19.68
C ARG A 293 -1.43 -7.51 18.79
N THR A 294 -0.65 -8.53 18.46
CA THR A 294 -1.10 -9.75 17.79
C THR A 294 -1.28 -10.85 18.85
N ASP A 295 -2.32 -11.66 18.76
CA ASP A 295 -2.48 -12.79 19.69
C ASP A 295 -1.56 -13.97 19.34
N ASP A 296 -1.63 -15.03 20.16
CA ASP A 296 -0.78 -16.23 20.07
C ASP A 296 -1.23 -17.24 18.99
N GLY A 297 -2.30 -16.93 18.24
CA GLY A 297 -2.92 -17.85 17.30
C GLY A 297 -2.22 -17.96 15.93
N GLY A 298 -1.14 -17.22 15.71
CA GLY A 298 -0.33 -17.22 14.49
C GLY A 298 -0.05 -15.81 13.95
N ASP A 299 0.88 -15.71 13.01
CA ASP A 299 1.20 -14.47 12.31
C ASP A 299 0.03 -14.01 11.43
N ILE A 300 -0.11 -12.70 11.29
CA ILE A 300 -1.08 -12.14 10.35
C ILE A 300 -0.70 -12.50 8.91
N GLN A 301 -1.62 -13.12 8.19
CA GLN A 301 -1.46 -13.50 6.79
C GLN A 301 -1.72 -12.31 5.87
N LYS A 302 -0.78 -12.02 4.95
CA LYS A 302 -0.87 -10.88 4.02
C LYS A 302 -0.36 -11.19 2.61
N PRO A 303 -0.78 -12.35 2.03
CA PRO A 303 -0.27 -12.78 0.73
C PRO A 303 -0.67 -11.85 -0.42
N TYR A 304 -1.71 -11.04 -0.24
CA TYR A 304 -2.24 -10.20 -1.31
C TYR A 304 -1.82 -8.71 -1.20
N GLY A 305 -0.82 -8.42 -0.36
CA GLY A 305 -0.28 -7.07 -0.14
C GLY A 305 -1.04 -6.25 0.89
N ASN A 306 -0.66 -4.98 1.03
CA ASN A 306 -1.28 -3.98 1.91
C ASN A 306 -1.49 -4.46 3.36
N PRO A 307 -0.42 -4.74 4.12
CA PRO A 307 -0.56 -5.02 5.54
C PRO A 307 -1.25 -3.85 6.24
N ALA A 308 -2.21 -4.14 7.14
CA ALA A 308 -3.08 -3.13 7.73
C ALA A 308 -2.79 -2.89 9.23
N ASN A 309 -1.51 -2.82 9.58
CA ASN A 309 -1.02 -2.45 10.91
C ASN A 309 -0.45 -1.01 10.88
N TYR A 310 -0.76 -0.17 11.87
CA TYR A 310 -0.19 1.19 11.98
C TYR A 310 1.31 1.19 12.26
N LEU A 311 1.92 0.04 12.50
CA LEU A 311 3.34 -0.17 12.67
C LEU A 311 4.01 -0.84 11.46
N SER A 312 3.31 -1.08 10.35
CA SER A 312 3.96 -1.50 9.11
C SER A 312 4.82 -0.36 8.57
N ILE A 313 6.15 -0.56 8.58
CA ILE A 313 7.12 0.43 8.16
C ILE A 313 7.99 -0.11 7.01
N ILE A 314 9.23 0.33 6.83
CA ILE A 314 10.00 -0.02 5.61
C ILE A 314 10.30 -1.52 5.49
N ILE A 315 10.56 -2.20 6.61
CA ILE A 315 10.98 -3.62 6.65
C ILE A 315 9.98 -4.49 7.40
N ASN A 316 9.68 -4.14 8.64
CA ASN A 316 8.83 -4.94 9.51
C ASN A 316 7.40 -4.43 9.54
N ASP A 317 6.45 -5.36 9.66
CA ASP A 317 5.04 -5.06 9.83
C ASP A 317 4.59 -5.12 11.29
N PHE A 318 5.42 -5.67 12.20
CA PHE A 318 5.14 -5.81 13.63
C PHE A 318 3.77 -6.46 13.89
N ASP A 319 3.55 -7.63 13.28
CA ASP A 319 2.29 -8.37 13.29
C ASP A 319 2.51 -9.90 13.42
N ARG A 320 3.64 -10.30 14.03
CA ARG A 320 3.99 -11.69 14.33
C ARG A 320 3.14 -12.24 15.49
N ALA A 321 3.02 -13.53 15.58
CA ALA A 321 2.28 -14.20 16.65
C ALA A 321 2.81 -13.81 18.05
N ASP A 322 1.87 -13.41 18.93
CA ASP A 322 2.13 -12.98 20.31
C ASP A 322 3.08 -11.77 20.42
N GLU A 323 3.09 -10.89 19.41
CA GLU A 323 3.91 -9.68 19.37
C GLU A 323 3.17 -8.49 19.97
N ASP A 324 3.81 -7.82 20.93
CA ASP A 324 3.45 -6.49 21.42
C ASP A 324 4.42 -5.46 20.81
N ALA A 325 3.89 -4.43 20.13
CA ALA A 325 4.76 -3.46 19.49
C ALA A 325 4.33 -2.01 19.72
N VAL A 326 5.31 -1.10 19.71
CA VAL A 326 5.12 0.34 19.83
C VAL A 326 5.98 1.09 18.83
N MET A 327 5.49 2.25 18.36
CA MET A 327 6.19 3.11 17.41
C MET A 327 6.07 4.58 17.81
N MET A 328 7.12 5.34 17.55
CA MET A 328 7.12 6.81 17.56
C MET A 328 7.55 7.31 16.18
N GLY A 329 6.82 8.27 15.64
CA GLY A 329 7.09 8.88 14.36
C GLY A 329 7.13 10.40 14.44
N PHE A 330 7.90 10.99 13.56
CA PHE A 330 8.00 12.43 13.35
C PHE A 330 8.08 12.74 11.87
N SER A 331 7.32 13.72 11.40
CA SER A 331 7.52 14.28 10.07
C SER A 331 7.53 15.80 10.09
N HIS A 332 8.25 16.39 9.13
CA HIS A 332 8.36 17.83 8.95
C HIS A 332 8.32 18.20 7.47
N ASP A 333 7.44 19.11 7.12
CA ASP A 333 7.41 19.74 5.81
C ASP A 333 8.20 21.04 5.85
N PHE A 334 9.38 21.06 5.20
CA PHE A 334 10.23 22.24 5.06
C PHE A 334 9.67 23.26 4.06
N GLY A 335 8.59 22.90 3.35
CA GLY A 335 8.08 23.71 2.25
C GLY A 335 9.08 23.81 1.10
N GLN A 336 9.12 24.97 0.46
CA GLN A 336 9.96 25.20 -0.72
C GLN A 336 11.45 25.27 -0.37
N VAL A 337 12.23 24.29 -0.82
CA VAL A 337 13.68 24.21 -0.69
C VAL A 337 14.31 24.13 -2.10
N GLY A 338 14.91 25.21 -2.56
CA GLY A 338 15.49 25.32 -3.89
C GLY A 338 14.43 25.16 -5.00
N PRO A 339 14.53 24.18 -5.90
CA PRO A 339 13.59 23.98 -7.01
C PRO A 339 12.36 23.15 -6.63
N GLY A 340 12.16 22.72 -5.37
CA GLY A 340 11.08 21.83 -5.00
C GLY A 340 10.64 21.92 -3.55
N ALA A 341 9.58 21.21 -3.19
CA ALA A 341 9.15 20.99 -1.81
C ALA A 341 9.92 19.82 -1.19
N LEU A 342 10.39 19.99 0.03
CA LEU A 342 11.18 19.00 0.77
C LEU A 342 10.41 18.57 2.03
N SER A 343 10.29 17.27 2.26
CA SER A 343 9.75 16.71 3.49
C SER A 343 10.64 15.60 4.05
N LEU A 344 10.54 15.40 5.37
CA LEU A 344 11.27 14.41 6.15
C LEU A 344 10.29 13.58 6.96
N PHE A 345 10.50 12.27 7.00
CA PHE A 345 9.78 11.31 7.84
C PHE A 345 10.79 10.44 8.59
N ALA A 346 10.57 10.23 9.86
CA ALA A 346 11.37 9.34 10.69
C ALA A 346 10.47 8.54 11.61
N ASN A 347 10.68 7.23 11.69
CA ASN A 347 9.96 6.33 12.60
C ASN A 347 10.96 5.49 13.37
N ILE A 348 10.63 5.17 14.62
CA ILE A 348 11.31 4.14 15.39
C ILE A 348 10.26 3.24 16.01
N ALA A 349 10.40 1.94 15.79
CA ALA A 349 9.47 0.92 16.27
C ALA A 349 10.21 -0.18 17.03
N TRP A 350 9.54 -0.77 18.01
CA TRP A 350 10.01 -1.89 18.82
C TRP A 350 8.91 -2.94 18.88
N GLY A 351 9.26 -4.20 18.63
CA GLY A 351 8.41 -5.35 18.77
C GLY A 351 9.02 -6.35 19.75
N ASP A 352 8.25 -6.73 20.74
CA ASP A 352 8.55 -7.71 21.78
C ASP A 352 7.79 -8.99 21.46
N THR A 353 8.49 -10.12 21.40
CA THR A 353 7.97 -11.43 21.04
C THR A 353 8.37 -12.47 22.07
N PRO A 354 7.69 -13.65 22.17
CA PRO A 354 8.06 -14.66 23.13
C PRO A 354 9.49 -15.20 22.95
N ASP A 355 10.25 -15.31 24.05
CA ASP A 355 11.59 -15.92 24.08
C ASP A 355 11.57 -17.45 23.88
N SER A 356 10.41 -18.09 24.07
CA SER A 356 10.28 -19.54 24.03
C SER A 356 8.88 -20.00 23.64
N GLY A 357 8.75 -21.24 23.18
CA GLY A 357 7.47 -21.80 22.75
C GLY A 357 7.31 -21.77 21.22
N PRO A 358 6.10 -22.10 20.72
CA PRO A 358 5.86 -22.22 19.27
C PRO A 358 5.96 -20.89 18.52
N ASN A 359 5.70 -19.76 19.18
CA ASN A 359 5.73 -18.42 18.60
C ASN A 359 7.03 -17.66 18.91
N ALA A 360 8.03 -18.33 19.49
CA ALA A 360 9.30 -17.70 19.82
C ALA A 360 9.98 -17.12 18.59
N SER A 361 10.34 -15.84 18.65
CA SER A 361 11.09 -15.14 17.59
C SER A 361 11.91 -14.00 18.19
N ALA A 362 12.88 -13.47 17.43
CA ALA A 362 13.72 -12.39 17.92
C ALA A 362 12.91 -11.09 18.07
N ASP A 363 13.10 -10.40 19.18
CA ASP A 363 12.68 -9.00 19.31
C ASP A 363 13.31 -8.17 18.21
N ALA A 364 12.60 -7.15 17.76
CA ALA A 364 13.08 -6.30 16.69
C ALA A 364 12.94 -4.81 17.03
N THR A 365 13.96 -4.04 16.69
CA THR A 365 13.89 -2.57 16.64
C THR A 365 14.16 -2.12 15.22
N GLU A 366 13.34 -1.24 14.69
CA GLU A 366 13.55 -0.64 13.36
C GLU A 366 13.54 0.87 13.46
N LEU A 367 14.55 1.51 12.86
CA LEU A 367 14.65 2.96 12.67
C LEU A 367 14.59 3.27 11.19
N ASP A 368 13.61 4.06 10.80
CA ASP A 368 13.39 4.49 9.43
C ASP A 368 13.65 5.98 9.25
N LEU A 369 14.17 6.32 8.08
CA LEU A 369 14.32 7.70 7.63
C LEU A 369 13.92 7.79 6.15
N THR A 370 13.00 8.68 5.82
CA THR A 370 12.61 9.00 4.44
C THR A 370 12.75 10.50 4.20
N VAL A 371 13.33 10.88 3.08
CA VAL A 371 13.42 12.25 2.59
C VAL A 371 12.81 12.31 1.20
N ASP A 372 11.78 13.13 1.05
CA ASP A 372 11.10 13.38 -0.21
C ASP A 372 11.41 14.77 -0.74
N TRP A 373 11.80 14.85 -2.01
CA TRP A 373 12.00 16.10 -2.69
C TRP A 373 11.20 16.14 -3.98
N ARG A 374 10.10 16.89 -3.98
CA ARG A 374 9.18 17.03 -5.11
C ARG A 374 9.53 18.31 -5.85
N LEU A 375 10.16 18.19 -7.01
CA LEU A 375 10.55 19.32 -7.84
C LEU A 375 9.32 19.91 -8.51
N ASN A 376 9.22 21.25 -8.51
CA ASN A 376 8.04 21.96 -9.02
C ASN A 376 8.39 23.18 -9.88
N LYS A 377 9.60 23.20 -10.46
CA LYS A 377 10.07 24.31 -11.30
C LYS A 377 10.69 23.86 -12.61
N GLY A 378 10.26 24.48 -13.69
CA GLY A 378 10.85 24.32 -15.01
C GLY A 378 10.67 22.90 -15.58
N TRP A 379 11.68 22.39 -16.28
CA TRP A 379 11.64 21.07 -16.91
C TRP A 379 11.59 19.91 -15.92
N SER A 380 11.91 20.13 -14.64
CA SER A 380 11.88 19.14 -13.59
C SER A 380 10.57 19.16 -12.78
N GLU A 381 9.60 19.99 -13.18
CA GLU A 381 8.26 19.95 -12.61
C GLU A 381 7.69 18.52 -12.69
N ARG A 382 7.16 18.02 -11.55
CA ARG A 382 6.67 16.64 -11.37
C ARG A 382 7.75 15.57 -11.21
N VAL A 383 9.04 15.91 -11.11
CA VAL A 383 10.05 14.96 -10.67
C VAL A 383 9.96 14.81 -9.14
N TRP A 384 9.82 13.59 -8.69
CA TRP A 384 9.83 13.24 -7.27
C TRP A 384 11.03 12.32 -6.98
N ILE A 385 11.89 12.76 -6.09
CA ILE A 385 13.07 12.04 -5.64
C ILE A 385 12.87 11.65 -4.18
N ARG A 386 12.96 10.35 -3.89
CA ARG A 386 12.82 9.79 -2.55
C ARG A 386 14.08 9.06 -2.14
N PHE A 387 14.58 9.36 -0.97
CA PHE A 387 15.64 8.62 -0.29
C PHE A 387 15.05 7.93 0.93
N ARG A 388 15.29 6.63 1.08
CA ARG A 388 14.84 5.87 2.25
C ARG A 388 16.01 5.10 2.85
N GLY A 389 16.06 5.04 4.17
CA GLY A 389 16.98 4.18 4.93
C GLY A 389 16.23 3.50 6.05
N ALA A 390 16.51 2.22 6.29
CA ALA A 390 16.03 1.48 7.43
C ALA A 390 17.17 0.73 8.10
N TRP A 391 17.20 0.74 9.41
CA TRP A 391 18.13 0.00 10.24
C TRP A 391 17.32 -0.91 11.15
N VAL A 392 17.45 -2.23 10.94
CA VAL A 392 16.80 -3.24 11.78
C VAL A 392 17.83 -3.91 12.65
N ASN A 393 17.57 -3.93 13.94
CA ASN A 393 18.34 -4.65 14.93
C ASN A 393 17.46 -5.69 15.61
N GLN A 394 17.91 -6.94 15.61
CA GLN A 394 17.23 -8.07 16.24
C GLN A 394 18.05 -8.58 17.41
N ASP A 395 17.42 -9.27 18.38
CA ASP A 395 18.15 -9.85 19.49
C ASP A 395 19.10 -10.97 19.01
N ASP A 396 20.39 -10.70 19.03
CA ASP A 396 21.45 -11.61 18.57
C ASP A 396 21.50 -12.94 19.35
N ALA A 397 20.88 -13.01 20.54
CA ALA A 397 20.78 -14.23 21.32
C ALA A 397 19.76 -15.21 20.72
N PHE A 398 18.87 -14.75 19.85
CA PHE A 398 17.83 -15.59 19.25
C PHE A 398 18.34 -16.27 17.96
N PRO A 399 18.18 -17.61 17.82
CA PRO A 399 18.61 -18.32 16.62
C PRO A 399 17.88 -17.82 15.36
N GLY A 400 18.65 -17.37 14.38
CA GLY A 400 18.11 -16.87 13.10
C GLY A 400 17.85 -15.36 13.09
N ALA A 401 18.17 -14.64 14.17
CA ALA A 401 18.22 -13.19 14.14
C ALA A 401 19.22 -12.71 13.07
N ASP A 402 18.84 -11.68 12.33
CA ASP A 402 19.70 -11.09 11.28
C ASP A 402 19.48 -9.59 11.22
N ASN A 403 20.47 -8.83 11.64
CA ASN A 403 20.44 -7.38 11.53
C ASN A 403 20.54 -6.98 10.07
N LEU A 404 19.92 -5.87 9.70
CA LEU A 404 20.02 -5.38 8.33
C LEU A 404 20.05 -3.86 8.23
N PHE A 405 20.67 -3.40 7.15
CA PHE A 405 20.57 -2.04 6.66
C PHE A 405 19.97 -2.03 5.26
N ASP A 406 18.92 -1.23 5.05
CA ASP A 406 18.27 -1.04 3.75
C ASP A 406 18.43 0.42 3.31
N PHE A 407 18.83 0.63 2.07
CA PHE A 407 18.94 1.96 1.48
C PHE A 407 18.33 1.96 0.08
N ARG A 408 17.51 2.98 -0.19
CA ARG A 408 16.79 3.11 -1.46
C ARG A 408 16.88 4.52 -2.01
N ILE A 409 16.99 4.63 -3.34
CA ILE A 409 16.83 5.87 -4.08
C ILE A 409 15.76 5.63 -5.15
N ILE A 410 14.70 6.41 -5.12
CA ILE A 410 13.58 6.28 -6.03
C ILE A 410 13.42 7.62 -6.75
N VAL A 411 13.34 7.59 -8.08
CA VAL A 411 13.06 8.78 -8.89
C VAL A 411 11.86 8.47 -9.76
N ASN A 412 10.79 9.20 -9.54
CA ASN A 412 9.57 9.13 -10.34
C ASN A 412 9.40 10.40 -11.15
N TYR A 413 8.78 10.29 -12.30
CA TYR A 413 8.37 11.42 -13.12
C TYR A 413 7.07 11.08 -13.86
N ASP A 414 6.15 12.06 -13.93
CA ASP A 414 4.87 11.89 -14.62
C ASP A 414 4.79 12.85 -15.80
N PHE A 415 4.60 12.31 -17.01
CA PHE A 415 4.39 13.07 -18.23
C PHE A 415 2.96 12.90 -18.72
N ASP A 416 2.17 13.95 -18.76
CA ASP A 416 0.91 13.95 -19.50
C ASP A 416 1.25 14.06 -21.00
N LEU A 417 0.82 13.06 -21.76
CA LEU A 417 1.01 13.00 -23.21
C LEU A 417 -0.25 13.46 -23.96
N LEU A 418 -1.44 13.37 -23.31
CA LEU A 418 -2.75 13.83 -23.81
C LEU A 418 -3.50 14.57 -22.70
#